data_35942033d5d1ba81bb4b5b835da601f1
#
_entry.id   35942033d5d1ba81bb4b5b835da601f1
#
_cell.length_a   1.000
_cell.length_b   1.000
_cell.length_c   1.000
_cell.angle_alpha   90.00
_cell.angle_beta   90.00
_cell.angle_gamma   90.00
#
_symmetry.space_group_name_H-M   'P 1'
#
loop_
_entity.id
_entity.type
_entity.pdbx_description
1 polymer ?
#
loop_
_entity_poly.entity_id
_entity_poly.type
_entity_poly.pdbx_seq_one_letter_code
_entity_poly.pdbx_strand_id
1 'polypeptide(L)'
;KGLVLHAMSAVDLALWDVIGNAVGMPIYKLLGGETKLKIPAYCTGNDIEQHVEFGFKKLKLAVPYGPADGREGMKKNVELVRKTRELLGPDGEIMLDCWMAFTERYTIELAEMLEPYRVYWMEECLPPDDYAGFGRLNALIKSTRVATGEHEYTRYGFRLLLEYNAASI
;
A
#
# COMPACT_ATOMS: atom_id res chain seq x y z
N LYS A 1 -6.65 -6.41 17.86
CA LYS A 1 -5.34 -6.24 17.19
C LYS A 1 -4.22 -6.86 18.05
N GLY A 2 -3.03 -7.02 17.49
CA GLY A 2 -1.83 -7.46 18.18
C GLY A 2 -1.60 -8.97 18.15
N LEU A 3 -0.67 -9.45 18.99
CA LEU A 3 -0.10 -10.81 18.94
C LEU A 3 -1.14 -11.93 18.97
N VAL A 4 -2.23 -11.77 19.71
CA VAL A 4 -3.29 -12.79 19.79
C VAL A 4 -3.95 -12.99 18.42
N LEU A 5 -4.28 -11.92 17.70
CA LEU A 5 -4.87 -12.02 16.36
C LEU A 5 -3.86 -12.53 15.32
N HIS A 6 -2.59 -12.17 15.44
CA HIS A 6 -1.54 -12.78 14.61
C HIS A 6 -1.48 -14.31 14.81
N ALA A 7 -1.49 -14.76 16.07
CA ALA A 7 -1.48 -16.20 16.37
C ALA A 7 -2.73 -16.91 15.84
N MET A 8 -3.91 -16.29 16.00
CA MET A 8 -5.16 -16.83 15.45
C MET A 8 -5.11 -16.92 13.92
N SER A 9 -4.61 -15.88 13.24
CA SER A 9 -4.44 -15.89 11.79
C SER A 9 -3.48 -16.98 11.31
N ALA A 10 -2.38 -17.19 12.03
CA ALA A 10 -1.44 -18.26 11.70
C ALA A 10 -2.07 -19.64 11.77
N VAL A 11 -2.88 -19.90 12.82
CA VAL A 11 -3.63 -21.16 12.96
C VAL A 11 -4.68 -21.31 11.86
N ASP A 12 -5.43 -20.24 11.57
CA ASP A 12 -6.47 -20.25 10.52
C ASP A 12 -5.85 -20.56 9.15
N LEU A 13 -4.73 -19.91 8.79
CA LEU A 13 -4.01 -20.19 7.55
C LEU A 13 -3.53 -21.64 7.47
N ALA A 14 -2.99 -22.19 8.57
CA ALA A 14 -2.56 -23.59 8.64
C ALA A 14 -3.74 -24.56 8.44
N LEU A 15 -4.90 -24.27 9.01
CA LEU A 15 -6.11 -25.10 8.85
C LEU A 15 -6.61 -25.07 7.40
N TRP A 16 -6.62 -23.93 6.73
CA TRP A 16 -6.95 -23.85 5.31
C TRP A 16 -5.98 -24.64 4.44
N ASP A 17 -4.68 -24.59 4.75
CA ASP A 17 -3.66 -25.35 4.03
C ASP A 17 -3.86 -26.87 4.21
N VAL A 18 -4.13 -27.31 5.44
CA VAL A 18 -4.45 -28.73 5.74
C VAL A 18 -5.67 -29.21 4.95
N ILE A 19 -6.74 -28.41 4.91
CA ILE A 19 -7.95 -28.75 4.15
C ILE A 19 -7.62 -28.84 2.66
N GLY A 20 -6.93 -27.84 2.10
CA GLY A 20 -6.53 -27.81 0.70
C GLY A 20 -5.71 -29.04 0.29
N ASN A 21 -4.74 -29.42 1.12
CA ASN A 21 -3.91 -30.60 0.92
C ASN A 21 -4.73 -31.89 1.02
N ALA A 22 -5.63 -31.99 2.01
CA ALA A 22 -6.46 -33.17 2.22
C ALA A 22 -7.43 -33.48 1.05
N VAL A 23 -7.95 -32.43 0.40
CA VAL A 23 -8.87 -32.58 -0.74
C VAL A 23 -8.20 -32.41 -2.10
N GLY A 24 -6.90 -32.13 -2.15
CA GLY A 24 -6.14 -31.92 -3.38
C GLY A 24 -6.56 -30.67 -4.15
N MET A 25 -6.99 -29.61 -3.47
CA MET A 25 -7.47 -28.39 -4.10
C MET A 25 -6.77 -27.15 -3.55
N PRO A 26 -6.42 -26.17 -4.41
CA PRO A 26 -5.92 -24.88 -3.93
C PRO A 26 -7.01 -24.11 -3.20
N ILE A 27 -6.59 -23.33 -2.17
CA ILE A 27 -7.51 -22.64 -1.25
C ILE A 27 -8.51 -21.74 -1.98
N TYR A 28 -8.10 -21.04 -3.04
CA TYR A 28 -9.02 -20.17 -3.78
C TYR A 28 -10.23 -20.92 -4.37
N LYS A 29 -10.07 -22.20 -4.73
CA LYS A 29 -11.18 -23.04 -5.20
C LYS A 29 -12.15 -23.38 -4.06
N LEU A 30 -11.62 -23.61 -2.85
CA LEU A 30 -12.43 -23.84 -1.66
C LEU A 30 -13.22 -22.59 -1.23
N LEU A 31 -12.67 -21.41 -1.51
CA LEU A 31 -13.28 -20.12 -1.19
C LEU A 31 -14.24 -19.59 -2.29
N GLY A 32 -14.64 -20.39 -3.23
CA GLY A 32 -15.63 -20.02 -4.24
C GLY A 32 -15.15 -20.05 -5.69
N GLY A 33 -13.88 -20.38 -5.92
CA GLY A 33 -13.31 -20.60 -7.25
C GLY A 33 -12.68 -19.35 -7.90
N GLU A 34 -12.28 -19.52 -9.13
CA GLU A 34 -11.63 -18.47 -9.92
C GLU A 34 -12.63 -17.38 -10.31
N THR A 35 -12.27 -16.13 -10.01
CA THR A 35 -12.98 -14.95 -10.52
C THR A 35 -12.19 -14.27 -11.66
N LYS A 36 -10.87 -14.52 -11.74
CA LYS A 36 -9.97 -13.99 -12.77
C LYS A 36 -8.87 -14.99 -13.08
N LEU A 37 -8.59 -15.22 -14.36
CA LEU A 37 -7.49 -16.09 -14.82
C LEU A 37 -6.11 -15.45 -14.59
N LYS A 38 -6.03 -14.11 -14.59
CA LYS A 38 -4.79 -13.35 -14.39
C LYS A 38 -5.06 -12.20 -13.44
N ILE A 39 -4.16 -12.00 -12.50
CA ILE A 39 -4.21 -10.92 -11.53
C ILE A 39 -3.09 -9.94 -11.88
N PRO A 40 -3.38 -8.63 -12.06
CA PRO A 40 -2.36 -7.61 -12.20
C PRO A 40 -1.45 -7.60 -10.97
N ALA A 41 -0.14 -7.59 -11.20
CA ALA A 41 0.86 -7.58 -10.13
C ALA A 41 1.71 -6.31 -10.17
N TYR A 42 2.24 -5.92 -9.02
CA TYR A 42 3.30 -4.94 -8.90
C TYR A 42 4.49 -5.53 -8.16
N CYS A 43 5.66 -4.91 -8.30
CA CYS A 43 6.85 -5.28 -7.55
C CYS A 43 7.12 -4.24 -6.45
N THR A 44 7.49 -4.70 -5.25
CA THR A 44 7.84 -3.84 -4.12
C THR A 44 9.35 -3.78 -3.94
N GLY A 45 9.89 -2.59 -3.76
CA GLY A 45 11.31 -2.35 -3.47
C GLY A 45 11.88 -1.18 -4.28
N ASN A 46 13.12 -0.80 -3.96
CA ASN A 46 13.79 0.36 -4.54
C ASN A 46 14.87 -0.02 -5.58
N ASP A 47 14.98 -1.29 -5.94
CA ASP A 47 15.86 -1.76 -7.03
C ASP A 47 15.15 -1.59 -8.39
N ILE A 48 14.86 -0.34 -8.72
CA ILE A 48 13.94 0.06 -9.80
C ILE A 48 14.40 -0.47 -11.16
N GLU A 49 15.70 -0.34 -11.48
CA GLU A 49 16.29 -0.78 -12.72
C GLU A 49 16.06 -2.29 -12.92
N GLN A 50 16.32 -3.08 -11.89
CA GLN A 50 16.14 -4.53 -11.91
C GLN A 50 14.66 -4.92 -12.09
N HIS A 51 13.75 -4.21 -11.40
CA HIS A 51 12.32 -4.48 -11.53
C HIS A 51 11.81 -4.16 -12.94
N VAL A 52 12.28 -3.07 -13.53
CA VAL A 52 11.96 -2.70 -14.92
C VAL A 52 12.55 -3.71 -15.91
N GLU A 53 13.76 -4.19 -15.68
CA GLU A 53 14.41 -5.24 -16.49
C GLU A 53 13.61 -6.55 -16.44
N PHE A 54 13.06 -6.91 -15.28
CA PHE A 54 12.14 -8.07 -15.15
C PHE A 54 10.76 -7.85 -15.81
N GLY A 55 10.52 -6.69 -16.38
CA GLY A 55 9.31 -6.37 -17.12
C GLY A 55 8.13 -5.87 -16.29
N PHE A 56 8.35 -5.54 -15.02
CA PHE A 56 7.31 -4.93 -14.19
C PHE A 56 6.98 -3.51 -14.68
N LYS A 57 5.68 -3.22 -14.77
CA LYS A 57 5.15 -1.90 -15.14
C LYS A 57 4.50 -1.17 -13.96
N LYS A 58 4.51 -1.78 -12.79
CA LYS A 58 3.90 -1.27 -11.56
C LYS A 58 4.87 -1.52 -10.41
N LEU A 59 5.27 -0.46 -9.73
CA LEU A 59 6.27 -0.51 -8.66
C LEU A 59 5.75 0.17 -7.39
N LYS A 60 5.89 -0.49 -6.22
CA LYS A 60 5.68 0.12 -4.92
C LYS A 60 7.02 0.41 -4.26
N LEU A 61 7.32 1.69 -4.04
CA LEU A 61 8.57 2.18 -3.50
C LEU A 61 8.48 2.34 -1.99
N ALA A 62 9.48 1.87 -1.26
CA ALA A 62 9.66 2.24 0.13
C ALA A 62 10.17 3.68 0.21
N VAL A 63 9.48 4.55 0.95
CA VAL A 63 9.84 5.98 1.08
C VAL A 63 10.82 6.15 2.24
N PRO A 64 12.12 6.50 1.98
CA PRO A 64 13.16 6.42 3.00
C PRO A 64 13.21 7.60 3.97
N TYR A 65 12.58 8.74 3.66
CA TYR A 65 12.68 9.96 4.46
C TYR A 65 11.31 10.36 5.02
N GLY A 66 11.29 10.75 6.30
CA GLY A 66 10.09 11.18 7.01
C GLY A 66 10.15 12.61 7.52
N PRO A 67 9.20 13.02 8.39
CA PRO A 67 9.14 14.38 8.94
C PRO A 67 10.41 14.84 9.67
N ALA A 68 11.14 13.91 10.31
CA ALA A 68 12.39 14.21 11.00
C ALA A 68 13.52 14.65 10.06
N ASP A 69 13.47 14.27 8.77
CA ASP A 69 14.45 14.63 7.75
C ASP A 69 14.16 15.99 7.10
N GLY A 70 13.07 16.62 7.49
CA GLY A 70 12.65 17.95 7.05
C GLY A 70 12.44 18.04 5.53
N ARG A 71 12.55 19.28 5.01
CA ARG A 71 12.30 19.56 3.60
C ARG A 71 13.31 18.90 2.64
N GLU A 72 14.54 18.72 3.10
CA GLU A 72 15.57 18.09 2.26
C GLU A 72 15.32 16.58 2.09
N GLY A 73 14.87 15.88 3.13
CA GLY A 73 14.42 14.50 3.02
C GLY A 73 13.21 14.38 2.08
N MET A 74 12.25 15.29 2.22
CA MET A 74 11.08 15.32 1.33
C MET A 74 11.47 15.48 -0.15
N LYS A 75 12.40 16.38 -0.47
CA LYS A 75 12.93 16.54 -1.85
C LYS A 75 13.59 15.26 -2.36
N LYS A 76 14.30 14.52 -1.50
CA LYS A 76 14.92 13.24 -1.89
C LYS A 76 13.87 12.18 -2.20
N ASN A 77 12.75 12.17 -1.47
CA ASN A 77 11.61 11.30 -1.79
C ASN A 77 11.01 11.64 -3.16
N VAL A 78 10.84 12.93 -3.45
CA VAL A 78 10.36 13.40 -4.76
C VAL A 78 11.34 13.00 -5.88
N GLU A 79 12.65 13.14 -5.64
CA GLU A 79 13.68 12.74 -6.61
C GLU A 79 13.68 11.23 -6.89
N LEU A 80 13.44 10.39 -5.86
CA LEU A 80 13.25 8.95 -6.04
C LEU A 80 12.08 8.66 -6.99
N VAL A 81 10.94 9.30 -6.75
CA VAL A 81 9.74 9.13 -7.59
C VAL A 81 9.96 9.66 -9.00
N ARG A 82 10.65 10.82 -9.15
CA ARG A 82 11.01 11.38 -10.46
C ARG A 82 11.82 10.39 -11.30
N LYS A 83 12.90 9.86 -10.73
CA LYS A 83 13.75 8.85 -11.39
C LYS A 83 12.97 7.59 -11.76
N THR A 84 12.13 7.13 -10.85
CA THR A 84 11.27 5.97 -11.12
C THR A 84 10.33 6.23 -12.29
N ARG A 85 9.72 7.42 -12.35
CA ARG A 85 8.85 7.81 -13.46
C ARG A 85 9.60 7.85 -14.81
N GLU A 86 10.82 8.33 -14.80
CA GLU A 86 11.65 8.36 -16.01
C GLU A 86 11.98 6.95 -16.53
N LEU A 87 12.34 6.03 -15.63
CA LEU A 87 12.66 4.65 -16.00
C LEU A 87 11.41 3.86 -16.41
N LEU A 88 10.31 4.04 -15.69
CA LEU A 88 9.08 3.28 -15.89
C LEU A 88 8.26 3.78 -17.09
N GLY A 89 8.50 5.03 -17.50
CA GLY A 89 7.76 5.71 -18.57
C GLY A 89 6.39 6.24 -18.11
N PRO A 90 5.66 6.92 -19.02
CA PRO A 90 4.43 7.62 -18.67
C PRO A 90 3.25 6.71 -18.26
N ASP A 91 3.23 5.48 -18.75
CA ASP A 91 2.13 4.54 -18.55
C ASP A 91 2.33 3.59 -17.36
N GLY A 92 3.51 3.64 -16.72
CA GLY A 92 3.79 2.85 -15.53
C GLY A 92 3.05 3.36 -14.31
N GLU A 93 2.75 2.48 -13.36
CA GLU A 93 2.12 2.85 -12.08
C GLU A 93 3.17 2.89 -10.97
N ILE A 94 3.21 3.98 -10.23
CA ILE A 94 4.08 4.16 -9.06
C ILE A 94 3.22 4.24 -7.82
N MET A 95 3.51 3.42 -6.83
CA MET A 95 2.90 3.42 -5.52
C MET A 95 3.97 3.71 -4.46
N LEU A 96 3.59 4.30 -3.34
CA LEU A 96 4.49 4.61 -2.24
C LEU A 96 4.04 3.88 -0.98
N ASP A 97 4.99 3.24 -0.30
CA ASP A 97 4.84 2.70 1.03
C ASP A 97 5.51 3.64 2.04
N CYS A 98 4.72 4.27 2.88
CA CYS A 98 5.17 5.30 3.82
C CYS A 98 5.37 4.77 5.26
N TRP A 99 5.03 3.51 5.48
CA TRP A 99 5.32 2.74 6.69
C TRP A 99 4.92 3.40 8.02
N MET A 100 3.76 4.08 8.03
CA MET A 100 3.21 4.73 9.23
C MET A 100 4.09 5.87 9.79
N ALA A 101 5.02 6.39 8.99
CA ALA A 101 6.09 7.27 9.46
C ALA A 101 5.77 8.76 9.32
N PHE A 102 4.62 9.13 8.74
CA PHE A 102 4.32 10.50 8.40
C PHE A 102 3.34 11.15 9.38
N THR A 103 3.19 12.47 9.22
CA THR A 103 2.11 13.28 9.77
C THR A 103 1.17 13.69 8.64
N GLU A 104 -0.06 14.07 8.97
CA GLU A 104 -1.01 14.57 7.97
C GLU A 104 -0.41 15.70 7.13
N ARG A 105 0.21 16.68 7.79
CA ARG A 105 0.83 17.82 7.13
C ARG A 105 1.93 17.39 6.15
N TYR A 106 2.85 16.53 6.59
CA TYR A 106 3.94 16.03 5.74
C TYR A 106 3.39 15.28 4.53
N THR A 107 2.37 14.45 4.74
CA THR A 107 1.73 13.67 3.67
C THR A 107 1.10 14.58 2.62
N ILE A 108 0.39 15.62 3.04
CA ILE A 108 -0.24 16.59 2.11
C ILE A 108 0.82 17.35 1.31
N GLU A 109 1.84 17.89 1.97
CA GLU A 109 2.93 18.62 1.30
C GLU A 109 3.68 17.73 0.30
N LEU A 110 3.94 16.47 0.67
CA LEU A 110 4.58 15.50 -0.24
C LEU A 110 3.68 15.17 -1.42
N ALA A 111 2.39 14.93 -1.20
CA ALA A 111 1.43 14.63 -2.26
C ALA A 111 1.33 15.76 -3.29
N GLU A 112 1.34 17.02 -2.84
CA GLU A 112 1.38 18.20 -3.73
C GLU A 112 2.65 18.22 -4.59
N MET A 113 3.82 17.95 -4.01
CA MET A 113 5.08 17.90 -4.76
C MET A 113 5.15 16.73 -5.74
N LEU A 114 4.40 15.65 -5.47
CA LEU A 114 4.35 14.45 -6.30
C LEU A 114 3.30 14.50 -7.42
N GLU A 115 2.42 15.50 -7.44
CA GLU A 115 1.35 15.61 -8.45
C GLU A 115 1.86 15.45 -9.90
N PRO A 116 2.98 16.07 -10.34
CA PRO A 116 3.49 15.92 -11.71
C PRO A 116 3.86 14.48 -12.10
N TYR A 117 4.14 13.65 -11.09
CA TYR A 117 4.60 12.27 -11.31
C TYR A 117 3.47 11.24 -11.27
N ARG A 118 2.23 11.66 -10.99
CA ARG A 118 1.03 10.80 -11.03
C ARG A 118 1.20 9.51 -10.22
N VAL A 119 1.55 9.64 -8.93
CA VAL A 119 1.60 8.53 -7.99
C VAL A 119 0.22 7.91 -7.87
N TYR A 120 0.11 6.59 -7.97
CA TYR A 120 -1.17 5.90 -7.99
C TYR A 120 -1.81 5.81 -6.60
N TRP A 121 -1.01 5.47 -5.56
CA TRP A 121 -1.40 5.61 -4.16
C TRP A 121 -0.21 5.91 -3.24
N MET A 122 -0.53 6.46 -2.06
CA MET A 122 0.34 6.54 -0.89
C MET A 122 -0.24 5.65 0.20
N GLU A 123 0.54 4.67 0.65
CA GLU A 123 0.12 3.61 1.56
C GLU A 123 0.68 3.85 2.96
N GLU A 124 -0.15 3.59 3.99
CA GLU A 124 0.23 3.65 5.41
C GLU A 124 0.97 4.94 5.80
N CYS A 125 0.43 6.10 5.41
CA CYS A 125 1.05 7.39 5.72
C CYS A 125 1.05 7.72 7.22
N LEU A 126 -0.01 7.31 7.92
CA LEU A 126 -0.25 7.56 9.35
C LEU A 126 -0.27 6.24 10.14
N PRO A 127 -0.19 6.28 11.47
CA PRO A 127 -0.45 5.11 12.30
C PRO A 127 -1.80 4.47 11.95
N PRO A 128 -1.91 3.13 11.89
CA PRO A 128 -3.08 2.43 11.36
C PRO A 128 -4.35 2.63 12.19
N ASP A 129 -4.23 3.13 13.41
CA ASP A 129 -5.37 3.44 14.29
C ASP A 129 -5.93 4.85 14.09
N ASP A 130 -5.27 5.70 13.29
CA ASP A 130 -5.73 7.07 13.01
C ASP A 130 -6.71 7.11 11.82
N TYR A 131 -7.85 6.42 11.97
CA TYR A 131 -8.90 6.40 10.93
C TYR A 131 -9.37 7.80 10.54
N ALA A 132 -9.49 8.70 11.53
CA ALA A 132 -9.93 10.07 11.28
C ALA A 132 -8.89 10.86 10.46
N GLY A 133 -7.60 10.71 10.78
CA GLY A 133 -6.50 11.29 10.01
C GLY A 133 -6.47 10.79 8.58
N PHE A 134 -6.56 9.49 8.38
CA PHE A 134 -6.68 8.90 7.03
C PHE A 134 -7.90 9.44 6.28
N GLY A 135 -9.06 9.57 6.93
CA GLY A 135 -10.24 10.18 6.32
C GLY A 135 -10.02 11.62 5.89
N ARG A 136 -9.29 12.42 6.69
CA ARG A 136 -8.91 13.80 6.33
C ARG A 136 -7.95 13.81 5.14
N LEU A 137 -6.93 12.94 5.13
CA LEU A 137 -6.01 12.80 3.97
C LEU A 137 -6.79 12.46 2.70
N ASN A 138 -7.66 11.47 2.75
CA ASN A 138 -8.48 11.04 1.61
C ASN A 138 -9.42 12.15 1.11
N ALA A 139 -9.90 13.02 2.02
CA ALA A 139 -10.70 14.17 1.66
C ALA A 139 -9.90 15.32 1.02
N LEU A 140 -8.65 15.54 1.46
CA LEU A 140 -7.83 16.67 1.04
C LEU A 140 -6.96 16.37 -0.18
N ILE A 141 -6.34 15.18 -0.25
CA ILE A 141 -5.46 14.80 -1.35
C ILE A 141 -6.31 14.33 -2.53
N LYS A 142 -6.16 15.01 -3.68
CA LYS A 142 -6.91 14.68 -4.90
C LYS A 142 -6.03 14.16 -6.03
N SER A 143 -4.72 14.37 -5.94
CA SER A 143 -3.73 13.98 -6.95
C SER A 143 -3.34 12.50 -6.88
N THR A 144 -3.53 11.87 -5.72
CA THR A 144 -3.20 10.45 -5.49
C THR A 144 -4.20 9.80 -4.54
N ARG A 145 -4.29 8.49 -4.53
CA ARG A 145 -5.15 7.74 -3.62
C ARG A 145 -4.46 7.52 -2.28
N VAL A 146 -5.25 7.35 -1.25
CA VAL A 146 -4.78 6.92 0.08
C VAL A 146 -5.10 5.44 0.25
N ALA A 147 -4.08 4.65 0.58
CA ALA A 147 -4.21 3.21 0.83
C ALA A 147 -3.85 2.91 2.28
N THR A 148 -4.64 2.06 2.92
CA THR A 148 -4.37 1.56 4.27
C THR A 148 -5.21 0.30 4.53
N GLY A 149 -4.88 -0.44 5.60
CA GLY A 149 -5.67 -1.58 6.04
C GLY A 149 -4.88 -2.87 6.20
N GLU A 150 -3.60 -2.91 5.84
CA GLU A 150 -2.79 -4.12 6.02
C GLU A 150 -2.62 -4.51 7.50
N HIS A 151 -2.75 -3.54 8.41
CA HIS A 151 -2.73 -3.75 9.87
C HIS A 151 -4.12 -3.96 10.47
N GLU A 152 -5.18 -4.06 9.63
CA GLU A 152 -6.53 -4.29 10.11
C GLU A 152 -6.84 -5.78 10.29
N TYR A 153 -7.67 -6.03 11.29
CA TYR A 153 -8.17 -7.34 11.63
C TYR A 153 -9.68 -7.30 11.81
N THR A 154 -10.31 -8.36 11.36
CA THR A 154 -11.74 -8.57 11.47
C THR A 154 -12.60 -7.52 10.74
N ARG A 155 -13.85 -7.90 10.47
CA ARG A 155 -14.85 -6.98 9.88
C ARG A 155 -15.09 -5.70 10.69
N TYR A 156 -14.74 -5.70 11.98
CA TYR A 156 -14.96 -4.53 12.84
C TYR A 156 -13.95 -3.41 12.57
N GLY A 157 -12.68 -3.76 12.31
CA GLY A 157 -11.68 -2.79 11.89
C GLY A 157 -11.95 -2.27 10.49
N PHE A 158 -12.26 -3.16 9.54
CA PHE A 158 -12.66 -2.74 8.18
C PHE A 158 -13.91 -1.85 8.16
N ARG A 159 -14.86 -2.08 9.08
CA ARG A 159 -16.01 -1.18 9.24
C ARG A 159 -15.57 0.25 9.57
N LEU A 160 -14.60 0.41 10.48
CA LEU A 160 -14.07 1.73 10.82
C LEU A 160 -13.40 2.43 9.63
N LEU A 161 -12.63 1.69 8.83
CA LEU A 161 -12.07 2.26 7.59
C LEU A 161 -13.16 2.82 6.66
N LEU A 162 -14.28 2.11 6.53
CA LEU A 162 -15.42 2.55 5.71
C LEU A 162 -16.16 3.74 6.35
N GLU A 163 -16.47 3.68 7.66
CA GLU A 163 -17.19 4.74 8.37
C GLU A 163 -16.45 6.08 8.34
N TYR A 164 -15.12 6.03 8.44
CA TYR A 164 -14.26 7.22 8.37
C TYR A 164 -13.86 7.61 6.94
N ASN A 165 -14.26 6.82 5.92
CA ASN A 165 -13.76 7.01 4.55
C ASN A 165 -12.22 7.08 4.50
N ALA A 166 -11.57 6.20 5.27
CA ALA A 166 -10.16 6.27 5.56
C ALA A 166 -9.27 5.80 4.40
N ALA A 167 -9.80 5.09 3.43
CA ALA A 167 -9.06 4.57 2.30
C ALA A 167 -9.82 4.73 0.98
N SER A 168 -9.07 4.97 -0.10
CA SER A 168 -9.57 4.86 -1.49
C SER A 168 -9.20 3.51 -2.11
N ILE A 169 -8.26 2.81 -1.47
CA ILE A 169 -7.77 1.47 -1.82
C ILE A 169 -7.56 0.72 -0.52
#